data_50a8c5e3200f5c23c19481e01cc5e5f7
#
_entry.id   50a8c5e3200f5c23c19481e01cc5e5f7
#
_cell.length_a   1.000
_cell.length_b   1.000
_cell.length_c   1.000
_cell.angle_alpha   90.00
_cell.angle_beta   90.00
_cell.angle_gamma   90.00
#
_symmetry.space_group_name_H-M   'P 1'
#
loop_
_entity.id
_entity.type
_entity.pdbx_description
1 polymer ?
#
loop_
_entity_poly.entity_id
_entity_poly.type
_entity_poly.pdbx_seq_one_letter_code
_entity_poly.pdbx_strand_id
1 'polypeptide(L)'
;MSIVWSLLWLWLLLDGVVQAAFAPADKAALQAAVGTCEWSNCGTSGCLSETSDGSCPIFAASNDASGNPHGVIGEWDVSRVTSFESLFQQARSFNSDISKWRTSRVTNMQSMFHFARKFNADITLWNVSSVTNLESTFFYASTFNQDIGNWSVSRVTTLKSTFSEAVQFQHNLNNWITSKVTTMESTFNSAPFNQPLHSW
;
A
#
# COMPACT_ATOMS: atom_id res chain seq x y z
N MET A 1 3.30 -17.00 49.08
CA MET A 1 2.58 -17.30 47.82
C MET A 1 2.79 -16.13 46.89
N SER A 2 3.86 -16.07 46.11
CA SER A 2 4.08 -15.04 45.06
C SER A 2 5.42 -15.26 44.32
N ILE A 3 5.63 -16.41 43.67
CA ILE A 3 6.83 -16.63 42.83
C ILE A 3 6.46 -17.36 41.50
N VAL A 4 5.20 -17.59 41.21
CA VAL A 4 4.81 -18.43 40.07
C VAL A 4 4.52 -17.64 38.78
N TRP A 5 4.41 -16.30 38.81
CA TRP A 5 4.02 -15.47 37.68
C TRP A 5 5.19 -14.90 36.84
N SER A 6 6.44 -15.02 37.34
CA SER A 6 7.61 -14.47 36.66
C SER A 6 8.29 -15.43 35.67
N LEU A 7 7.92 -16.71 35.65
CA LEU A 7 8.58 -17.70 34.80
C LEU A 7 7.85 -17.95 33.45
N LEU A 8 6.61 -17.52 33.30
CA LEU A 8 5.86 -17.69 32.02
C LEU A 8 6.32 -16.71 30.92
N TRP A 9 6.95 -15.59 31.30
CA TRP A 9 7.46 -14.63 30.30
C TRP A 9 8.87 -14.97 29.80
N LEU A 10 9.63 -15.81 30.52
CA LEU A 10 10.99 -16.20 30.12
C LEU A 10 10.99 -17.40 29.14
N TRP A 11 9.92 -18.17 29.06
CA TRP A 11 9.81 -19.31 28.13
C TRP A 11 9.45 -18.88 26.68
N LEU A 12 8.86 -17.72 26.50
CA LEU A 12 8.54 -17.18 25.18
C LEU A 12 9.75 -16.59 24.43
N LEU A 13 10.92 -16.50 25.08
CA LEU A 13 12.17 -15.97 24.49
C LEU A 13 13.19 -17.05 24.11
N LEU A 14 12.93 -18.33 24.39
CA LEU A 14 13.91 -19.41 24.17
C LEU A 14 13.62 -20.34 22.99
N ASP A 15 12.41 -20.36 22.47
CA ASP A 15 12.14 -21.01 21.20
C ASP A 15 12.22 -19.94 20.12
N GLY A 16 13.39 -19.83 19.49
CA GLY A 16 13.64 -18.97 18.34
C GLY A 16 12.82 -19.35 17.09
N VAL A 17 11.53 -19.59 17.28
CA VAL A 17 10.56 -19.67 16.19
C VAL A 17 10.36 -18.21 15.73
N VAL A 18 11.14 -17.82 14.74
CA VAL A 18 10.80 -16.63 13.92
C VAL A 18 9.42 -16.95 13.35
N GLN A 19 8.39 -16.39 13.98
CA GLN A 19 7.03 -16.57 13.52
C GLN A 19 6.97 -16.05 12.08
N ALA A 20 6.57 -16.90 11.13
CA ALA A 20 6.50 -16.51 9.74
C ALA A 20 5.51 -15.34 9.62
N ALA A 21 5.94 -14.25 8.98
CA ALA A 21 5.04 -13.14 8.66
C ALA A 21 3.87 -13.64 7.81
N PHE A 22 2.69 -13.09 8.03
CA PHE A 22 1.54 -13.37 7.16
C PHE A 22 1.93 -13.10 5.70
N ALA A 23 1.77 -14.10 4.84
CA ALA A 23 2.22 -14.07 3.46
C ALA A 23 1.08 -14.46 2.51
N PRO A 24 0.26 -13.49 2.05
CA PRO A 24 -0.83 -13.76 1.12
C PRO A 24 -0.28 -14.36 -0.18
N ALA A 25 -0.94 -15.43 -0.66
CA ALA A 25 -0.48 -16.15 -1.84
C ALA A 25 -0.62 -15.33 -3.13
N ASP A 26 -1.63 -14.48 -3.20
CA ASP A 26 -2.01 -13.70 -4.37
C ASP A 26 -2.80 -12.43 -3.99
N LYS A 27 -3.29 -11.70 -5.02
CA LYS A 27 -4.14 -10.52 -4.84
C LYS A 27 -5.40 -10.81 -4.05
N ALA A 28 -6.08 -11.95 -4.29
CA ALA A 28 -7.35 -12.25 -3.66
C ALA A 28 -7.17 -12.47 -2.15
N ALA A 29 -6.13 -13.22 -1.75
CA ALA A 29 -5.78 -13.42 -0.35
C ALA A 29 -5.39 -12.11 0.35
N LEU A 30 -4.61 -11.25 -0.33
CA LEU A 30 -4.25 -9.93 0.20
C LEU A 30 -5.48 -9.03 0.34
N GLN A 31 -6.37 -8.99 -0.67
CA GLN A 31 -7.58 -8.19 -0.63
C GLN A 31 -8.53 -8.65 0.49
N ALA A 32 -8.64 -9.96 0.70
CA ALA A 32 -9.44 -10.51 1.80
C ALA A 32 -8.88 -10.08 3.17
N ALA A 33 -7.56 -10.08 3.33
CA ALA A 33 -6.90 -9.66 4.56
C ALA A 33 -7.00 -8.14 4.81
N VAL A 34 -6.84 -7.32 3.77
CA VAL A 34 -7.00 -5.86 3.85
C VAL A 34 -8.46 -5.51 4.10
N GLY A 35 -9.40 -6.20 3.45
CA GLY A 35 -10.81 -5.81 3.40
C GLY A 35 -11.10 -4.80 2.29
N THR A 36 -12.34 -4.35 2.20
CA THR A 36 -12.80 -3.37 1.22
C THR A 36 -13.50 -2.20 1.90
N CYS A 37 -13.34 -1.00 1.37
CA CYS A 37 -14.07 0.18 1.83
C CYS A 37 -14.91 0.77 0.69
N GLU A 38 -16.15 1.16 0.99
CA GLU A 38 -17.05 1.90 0.10
C GLU A 38 -17.56 3.16 0.81
N TRP A 39 -17.28 4.34 0.24
CA TRP A 39 -17.80 5.64 0.69
C TRP A 39 -17.61 5.97 2.17
N SER A 40 -16.64 5.47 2.88
CA SER A 40 -16.43 5.55 4.34
C SER A 40 -16.99 4.37 5.15
N ASN A 41 -17.60 3.40 4.51
CA ASN A 41 -18.03 2.17 5.17
C ASN A 41 -17.07 1.05 4.73
N CYS A 42 -16.18 0.65 5.63
CA CYS A 42 -15.31 -0.49 5.37
C CYS A 42 -16.09 -1.77 5.66
N GLY A 43 -15.89 -2.79 4.81
CA GLY A 43 -16.63 -4.06 4.85
C GLY A 43 -16.60 -4.76 6.22
N THR A 44 -17.23 -5.90 6.32
CA THR A 44 -17.39 -6.62 7.59
C THR A 44 -16.24 -7.60 7.89
N SER A 45 -15.20 -7.63 7.05
CA SER A 45 -14.07 -8.53 7.20
C SER A 45 -12.75 -7.88 6.76
N GLY A 46 -11.64 -8.41 7.24
CA GLY A 46 -10.29 -7.92 6.96
C GLY A 46 -9.89 -6.71 7.82
N CYS A 47 -8.66 -6.25 7.63
CA CYS A 47 -8.04 -5.21 8.43
C CYS A 47 -8.85 -3.90 8.47
N LEU A 48 -9.28 -3.40 7.30
CA LEU A 48 -9.99 -2.13 7.21
C LEU A 48 -11.42 -2.16 7.80
N SER A 49 -11.97 -3.34 8.10
CA SER A 49 -13.27 -3.46 8.77
C SER A 49 -13.23 -3.05 10.24
N GLU A 50 -12.05 -3.15 10.88
CA GLU A 50 -11.88 -2.76 12.28
C GLU A 50 -11.57 -1.28 12.42
N THR A 51 -10.56 -0.83 11.67
CA THR A 51 -10.10 0.54 11.69
C THR A 51 -9.77 1.00 10.27
N SER A 52 -10.37 2.10 9.86
CA SER A 52 -10.17 2.62 8.51
C SER A 52 -8.76 3.17 8.26
N ASP A 53 -7.93 3.31 9.29
CA ASP A 53 -6.53 3.74 9.20
C ASP A 53 -5.55 2.58 8.93
N GLY A 54 -6.02 1.32 9.04
CA GLY A 54 -5.22 0.11 8.83
C GLY A 54 -4.48 -0.37 10.07
N SER A 55 -4.75 0.17 11.27
CA SER A 55 -4.10 -0.30 12.51
C SER A 55 -4.61 -1.68 12.97
N CYS A 56 -5.86 -1.99 12.70
CA CYS A 56 -6.56 -3.30 12.80
C CYS A 56 -6.00 -4.27 13.87
N PRO A 57 -6.02 -3.93 15.16
CA PRO A 57 -5.36 -4.71 16.20
C PRO A 57 -5.96 -6.11 16.39
N ILE A 58 -7.28 -6.28 16.21
CA ILE A 58 -7.96 -7.58 16.36
C ILE A 58 -7.58 -8.49 15.21
N PHE A 59 -7.61 -7.98 13.97
CA PHE A 59 -7.19 -8.74 12.80
C PHE A 59 -5.70 -9.12 12.88
N ALA A 60 -4.85 -8.20 13.33
CA ALA A 60 -3.43 -8.49 13.54
C ALA A 60 -3.19 -9.61 14.56
N ALA A 61 -4.04 -9.73 15.57
CA ALA A 61 -3.99 -10.80 16.59
C ALA A 61 -4.70 -12.08 16.15
N SER A 62 -5.51 -12.07 15.09
CA SER A 62 -6.16 -13.26 14.54
C SER A 62 -5.17 -14.10 13.72
N ASN A 63 -5.45 -15.41 13.60
CA ASN A 63 -4.58 -16.32 12.88
C ASN A 63 -5.04 -16.54 11.43
N ASP A 64 -4.08 -16.75 10.54
CA ASP A 64 -4.30 -17.24 9.19
C ASP A 64 -4.72 -18.76 9.20
N ALA A 65 -4.99 -19.32 8.04
CA ALA A 65 -5.40 -20.72 7.90
C ALA A 65 -4.33 -21.74 8.38
N SER A 66 -3.08 -21.30 8.57
CA SER A 66 -1.97 -22.10 9.08
C SER A 66 -1.75 -21.92 10.60
N GLY A 67 -2.58 -21.10 11.24
CA GLY A 67 -2.50 -20.81 12.68
C GLY A 67 -1.47 -19.73 13.06
N ASN A 68 -0.89 -19.01 12.09
CA ASN A 68 0.02 -17.91 12.36
C ASN A 68 -0.76 -16.59 12.49
N PRO A 69 -0.41 -15.69 13.43
CA PRO A 69 -1.07 -14.40 13.51
C PRO A 69 -0.80 -13.58 12.26
N HIS A 70 -1.81 -12.84 11.80
CA HIS A 70 -1.66 -11.95 10.65
C HIS A 70 -0.62 -10.85 10.89
N GLY A 71 -0.45 -10.42 12.15
CA GLY A 71 0.46 -9.31 12.48
C GLY A 71 0.01 -7.98 11.91
N VAL A 72 0.78 -6.94 12.20
CA VAL A 72 0.49 -5.60 11.67
C VAL A 72 0.73 -5.54 10.16
N ILE A 73 -0.11 -4.81 9.45
CA ILE A 73 -0.14 -4.76 7.98
C ILE A 73 1.23 -4.47 7.35
N GLY A 74 2.07 -3.66 8.01
CA GLY A 74 3.41 -3.31 7.51
C GLY A 74 4.41 -4.46 7.51
N GLU A 75 4.17 -5.51 8.28
CA GLU A 75 5.04 -6.70 8.38
C GLU A 75 4.62 -7.83 7.44
N TRP A 76 3.53 -7.66 6.68
CA TRP A 76 3.05 -8.70 5.76
C TRP A 76 4.03 -8.94 4.60
N ASP A 77 4.30 -10.19 4.29
CA ASP A 77 5.12 -10.54 3.12
C ASP A 77 4.27 -10.59 1.85
N VAL A 78 4.21 -9.46 1.15
CA VAL A 78 3.49 -9.32 -0.12
C VAL A 78 4.34 -9.68 -1.35
N SER A 79 5.52 -10.27 -1.16
CA SER A 79 6.50 -10.52 -2.24
C SER A 79 5.98 -11.44 -3.36
N ARG A 80 4.91 -12.20 -3.11
CA ARG A 80 4.28 -13.10 -4.09
C ARG A 80 3.15 -12.43 -4.88
N VAL A 81 2.67 -11.29 -4.41
CA VAL A 81 1.54 -10.58 -5.02
C VAL A 81 2.00 -9.81 -6.25
N THR A 82 1.24 -9.94 -7.33
CA THR A 82 1.56 -9.32 -8.62
C THR A 82 0.64 -8.14 -8.98
N SER A 83 -0.44 -7.94 -8.23
CA SER A 83 -1.38 -6.82 -8.46
C SER A 83 -1.85 -6.24 -7.14
N PHE A 84 -1.78 -4.92 -7.04
CA PHE A 84 -2.34 -4.10 -5.95
C PHE A 84 -3.56 -3.28 -6.42
N GLU A 85 -4.14 -3.68 -7.55
CA GLU A 85 -5.31 -3.00 -8.10
C GLU A 85 -6.41 -2.84 -7.05
N SER A 86 -6.84 -1.60 -6.85
CA SER A 86 -7.91 -1.19 -5.92
C SER A 86 -7.71 -1.59 -4.45
N LEU A 87 -6.50 -1.96 -4.02
CA LEU A 87 -6.25 -2.57 -2.71
C LEU A 87 -6.72 -1.69 -1.53
N PHE A 88 -6.48 -0.39 -1.59
CA PHE A 88 -6.90 0.61 -0.60
C PHE A 88 -7.86 1.64 -1.20
N GLN A 89 -8.59 1.24 -2.25
CA GLN A 89 -9.57 2.12 -2.88
C GLN A 89 -10.61 2.56 -1.85
N GLN A 90 -10.85 3.89 -1.77
CA GLN A 90 -11.77 4.52 -0.82
C GLN A 90 -11.44 4.34 0.67
N ALA A 91 -10.30 3.77 1.01
CA ALA A 91 -9.79 3.72 2.38
C ALA A 91 -9.35 5.13 2.84
N ARG A 92 -10.33 6.02 3.08
CA ARG A 92 -10.13 7.47 3.23
C ARG A 92 -9.20 7.86 4.37
N SER A 93 -9.12 7.05 5.42
CA SER A 93 -8.30 7.30 6.60
C SER A 93 -7.02 6.47 6.62
N PHE A 94 -6.82 5.56 5.66
CA PHE A 94 -5.66 4.67 5.61
C PHE A 94 -4.35 5.46 5.51
N ASN A 95 -3.44 5.22 6.45
CA ASN A 95 -2.10 5.79 6.46
C ASN A 95 -1.11 4.94 7.27
N SER A 96 -1.35 3.62 7.39
CA SER A 96 -0.42 2.73 8.09
C SER A 96 0.89 2.58 7.33
N ASP A 97 1.96 2.32 8.09
CA ASP A 97 3.28 2.07 7.52
C ASP A 97 3.29 0.76 6.73
N ILE A 98 3.54 0.87 5.43
CA ILE A 98 3.70 -0.23 4.47
C ILE A 98 5.05 -0.13 3.74
N SER A 99 5.99 0.62 4.29
CA SER A 99 7.30 0.89 3.68
C SER A 99 8.13 -0.38 3.46
N LYS A 100 7.92 -1.41 4.29
CA LYS A 100 8.65 -2.69 4.21
C LYS A 100 8.10 -3.65 3.15
N TRP A 101 7.00 -3.34 2.50
CA TRP A 101 6.40 -4.22 1.49
C TRP A 101 7.34 -4.44 0.31
N ARG A 102 7.57 -5.70 -0.03
CA ARG A 102 8.39 -6.11 -1.18
C ARG A 102 7.56 -6.12 -2.45
N THR A 103 7.65 -5.04 -3.25
CA THR A 103 6.76 -4.77 -4.37
C THR A 103 7.33 -5.15 -5.74
N SER A 104 8.51 -5.76 -5.81
CA SER A 104 9.25 -6.01 -7.06
C SER A 104 8.51 -6.87 -8.11
N ARG A 105 7.51 -7.64 -7.69
CA ARG A 105 6.67 -8.46 -8.60
C ARG A 105 5.37 -7.80 -9.00
N VAL A 106 5.04 -6.64 -8.43
CA VAL A 106 3.79 -5.94 -8.73
C VAL A 106 3.85 -5.34 -10.13
N THR A 107 2.86 -5.65 -10.94
CA THR A 107 2.72 -5.16 -12.32
C THR A 107 1.56 -4.19 -12.49
N ASN A 108 0.56 -4.23 -11.59
CA ASN A 108 -0.64 -3.39 -11.67
C ASN A 108 -0.90 -2.71 -10.32
N MET A 109 -0.95 -1.36 -10.33
CA MET A 109 -1.30 -0.52 -9.19
C MET A 109 -2.53 0.35 -9.48
N GLN A 110 -3.33 0.01 -10.51
CA GLN A 110 -4.53 0.76 -10.86
C GLN A 110 -5.41 1.00 -9.63
N SER A 111 -5.80 2.25 -9.41
CA SER A 111 -6.71 2.68 -8.34
C SER A 111 -6.28 2.26 -6.91
N MET A 112 -5.01 1.90 -6.68
CA MET A 112 -4.57 1.36 -5.39
C MET A 112 -4.93 2.26 -4.21
N PHE A 113 -4.71 3.56 -4.32
CA PHE A 113 -5.00 4.57 -3.30
C PHE A 113 -6.07 5.57 -3.75
N HIS A 114 -6.93 5.16 -4.69
CA HIS A 114 -8.02 5.98 -5.20
C HIS A 114 -8.98 6.39 -4.07
N PHE A 115 -9.14 7.70 -3.83
CA PHE A 115 -9.84 8.28 -2.68
C PHE A 115 -9.28 7.94 -1.28
N ALA A 116 -8.05 7.45 -1.17
CA ALA A 116 -7.35 7.29 0.11
C ALA A 116 -6.85 8.68 0.59
N ARG A 117 -7.75 9.52 1.07
CA ARG A 117 -7.52 10.95 1.28
C ARG A 117 -6.42 11.28 2.29
N LYS A 118 -6.20 10.43 3.30
CA LYS A 118 -5.16 10.62 4.33
C LYS A 118 -3.87 9.87 4.04
N PHE A 119 -3.80 9.13 2.92
CA PHE A 119 -2.63 8.35 2.60
C PHE A 119 -1.42 9.26 2.31
N ASN A 120 -0.38 9.11 3.11
CA ASN A 120 0.93 9.74 2.94
C ASN A 120 2.04 8.90 3.58
N ALA A 121 1.84 7.58 3.78
CA ALA A 121 2.87 6.69 4.29
C ALA A 121 4.05 6.60 3.32
N ASP A 122 5.24 6.35 3.86
CA ASP A 122 6.46 6.26 3.06
C ASP A 122 6.45 5.04 2.14
N ILE A 123 6.47 5.30 0.84
CA ILE A 123 6.58 4.31 -0.23
C ILE A 123 7.74 4.61 -1.19
N THR A 124 8.64 5.49 -0.77
CA THR A 124 9.75 5.99 -1.60
C THR A 124 10.71 4.87 -2.04
N LEU A 125 10.86 3.83 -1.20
CA LEU A 125 11.75 2.69 -1.46
C LEU A 125 11.06 1.53 -2.18
N TRP A 126 9.78 1.64 -2.56
CA TRP A 126 9.12 0.59 -3.31
C TRP A 126 9.78 0.36 -4.66
N ASN A 127 10.00 -0.91 -4.98
CA ASN A 127 10.47 -1.30 -6.31
C ASN A 127 9.29 -1.42 -7.27
N VAL A 128 9.08 -0.41 -8.12
CA VAL A 128 8.00 -0.37 -9.11
C VAL A 128 8.47 -0.69 -10.53
N SER A 129 9.68 -1.21 -10.70
CA SER A 129 10.29 -1.48 -12.01
C SER A 129 9.52 -2.50 -12.87
N SER A 130 8.62 -3.29 -12.27
CA SER A 130 7.74 -4.23 -12.99
C SER A 130 6.36 -3.64 -13.30
N VAL A 131 6.01 -2.46 -12.75
CA VAL A 131 4.69 -1.85 -12.90
C VAL A 131 4.47 -1.37 -14.33
N THR A 132 3.32 -1.72 -14.89
CA THR A 132 2.88 -1.30 -16.22
C THR A 132 1.66 -0.38 -16.18
N ASN A 133 0.90 -0.39 -15.09
CA ASN A 133 -0.34 0.38 -14.94
C ASN A 133 -0.34 1.17 -13.62
N LEU A 134 -0.37 2.51 -13.74
CA LEU A 134 -0.52 3.47 -12.63
C LEU A 134 -1.83 4.27 -12.74
N GLU A 135 -2.79 3.85 -13.59
CA GLU A 135 -4.05 4.58 -13.77
C GLU A 135 -4.74 4.83 -12.44
N SER A 136 -5.09 6.09 -12.17
CA SER A 136 -5.80 6.55 -10.98
C SER A 136 -5.18 6.12 -9.63
N THR A 137 -3.89 5.74 -9.61
CA THR A 137 -3.24 5.19 -8.39
C THR A 137 -3.40 6.13 -7.19
N PHE A 138 -3.21 7.44 -7.35
CA PHE A 138 -3.32 8.46 -6.31
C PHE A 138 -4.46 9.45 -6.56
N PHE A 139 -5.47 9.03 -7.34
CA PHE A 139 -6.63 9.88 -7.62
C PHE A 139 -7.32 10.25 -6.30
N TYR A 140 -7.49 11.58 -6.03
CA TYR A 140 -8.06 12.09 -4.78
C TYR A 140 -7.31 11.64 -3.50
N ALA A 141 -6.05 11.24 -3.58
CA ALA A 141 -5.17 11.05 -2.43
C ALA A 141 -4.66 12.43 -1.94
N SER A 142 -5.55 13.19 -1.31
CA SER A 142 -5.39 14.64 -1.11
C SER A 142 -4.17 15.03 -0.26
N THR A 143 -3.69 14.15 0.63
CA THR A 143 -2.51 14.40 1.48
C THR A 143 -1.23 13.77 0.94
N PHE A 144 -1.32 12.98 -0.15
CA PHE A 144 -0.17 12.30 -0.70
C PHE A 144 0.89 13.29 -1.19
N ASN A 145 2.08 13.22 -0.61
CA ASN A 145 3.23 14.06 -0.95
C ASN A 145 4.57 13.36 -0.64
N GLN A 146 4.72 12.07 -1.01
CA GLN A 146 5.98 11.35 -0.87
C GLN A 146 6.87 11.54 -2.11
N ASP A 147 8.20 11.61 -1.90
CA ASP A 147 9.16 11.75 -2.99
C ASP A 147 9.35 10.42 -3.75
N ILE A 148 8.54 10.25 -4.78
CA ILE A 148 8.59 9.08 -5.66
C ILE A 148 9.34 9.36 -6.98
N GLY A 149 10.10 10.45 -7.04
CA GLY A 149 10.90 10.82 -8.22
C GLY A 149 11.94 9.76 -8.64
N ASN A 150 12.36 8.91 -7.71
CA ASN A 150 13.30 7.81 -7.98
C ASN A 150 12.61 6.49 -8.40
N TRP A 151 11.29 6.44 -8.50
CA TRP A 151 10.61 5.26 -9.01
C TRP A 151 11.00 4.96 -10.45
N SER A 152 11.36 3.71 -10.75
CA SER A 152 11.63 3.26 -12.11
C SER A 152 10.33 2.94 -12.85
N VAL A 153 9.81 3.91 -13.62
CA VAL A 153 8.54 3.79 -14.35
C VAL A 153 8.71 3.42 -15.82
N SER A 154 9.88 2.98 -16.25
CA SER A 154 10.21 2.72 -17.66
C SER A 154 9.36 1.62 -18.34
N ARG A 155 8.54 0.88 -17.58
CA ARG A 155 7.59 -0.12 -18.10
C ARG A 155 6.15 0.35 -18.06
N VAL A 156 5.86 1.52 -17.47
CA VAL A 156 4.50 2.05 -17.33
C VAL A 156 3.96 2.44 -18.71
N THR A 157 2.74 2.04 -18.98
CA THR A 157 2.02 2.32 -20.23
C THR A 157 0.89 3.32 -20.06
N THR A 158 0.38 3.50 -18.84
CA THR A 158 -0.67 4.48 -18.56
C THR A 158 -0.41 5.24 -17.26
N LEU A 159 -0.52 6.56 -17.34
CA LEU A 159 -0.53 7.51 -16.22
C LEU A 159 -1.89 8.23 -16.12
N LYS A 160 -2.93 7.69 -16.78
CA LYS A 160 -4.26 8.31 -16.77
C LYS A 160 -4.72 8.61 -15.36
N SER A 161 -5.05 9.86 -15.08
CA SER A 161 -5.56 10.36 -13.80
C SER A 161 -4.70 10.00 -12.56
N THR A 162 -3.42 9.64 -12.73
CA THR A 162 -2.58 9.11 -11.64
C THR A 162 -2.54 10.04 -10.42
N PHE A 163 -2.40 11.35 -10.61
CA PHE A 163 -2.35 12.38 -9.55
C PHE A 163 -3.50 13.38 -9.63
N SER A 164 -4.57 13.04 -10.36
CA SER A 164 -5.74 13.92 -10.42
C SER A 164 -6.30 14.15 -9.03
N GLU A 165 -6.57 15.41 -8.66
CA GLU A 165 -7.04 15.81 -7.32
C GLU A 165 -6.06 15.47 -6.16
N ALA A 166 -4.81 15.12 -6.43
CA ALA A 166 -3.75 14.96 -5.42
C ALA A 166 -3.18 16.35 -5.05
N VAL A 167 -3.94 17.12 -4.31
CA VAL A 167 -3.73 18.56 -4.11
C VAL A 167 -2.47 18.96 -3.34
N GLN A 168 -1.80 18.03 -2.68
CA GLN A 168 -0.53 18.30 -1.99
C GLN A 168 0.69 17.79 -2.76
N PHE A 169 0.51 17.04 -3.85
CA PHE A 169 1.63 16.42 -4.55
C PHE A 169 2.45 17.45 -5.35
N GLN A 170 3.73 17.62 -4.98
CA GLN A 170 4.64 18.64 -5.54
C GLN A 170 6.06 18.13 -5.82
N HIS A 171 6.34 16.82 -5.68
CA HIS A 171 7.67 16.28 -5.88
C HIS A 171 8.07 16.20 -7.34
N ASN A 172 9.37 16.38 -7.61
CA ASN A 172 9.94 16.37 -8.96
C ASN A 172 9.90 14.94 -9.54
N LEU A 173 9.34 14.80 -10.74
CA LEU A 173 9.23 13.55 -11.48
C LEU A 173 10.10 13.55 -12.76
N ASN A 174 11.02 14.47 -12.89
CA ASN A 174 11.82 14.62 -14.13
C ASN A 174 12.72 13.40 -14.42
N ASN A 175 13.00 12.54 -13.44
CA ASN A 175 13.74 11.29 -13.63
C ASN A 175 12.87 10.14 -14.18
N TRP A 176 11.56 10.31 -14.28
CA TRP A 176 10.69 9.29 -14.82
C TRP A 176 10.90 9.11 -16.32
N ILE A 177 11.22 7.89 -16.75
CA ILE A 177 11.35 7.53 -18.15
C ILE A 177 9.96 7.10 -18.66
N THR A 178 9.29 7.98 -19.40
CA THR A 178 7.89 7.80 -19.83
C THR A 178 7.75 7.31 -21.28
N SER A 179 8.82 6.86 -21.91
CA SER A 179 8.86 6.51 -23.34
C SER A 179 7.85 5.41 -23.76
N LYS A 180 7.32 4.62 -22.81
CA LYS A 180 6.28 3.62 -23.06
C LYS A 180 4.87 4.07 -22.70
N VAL A 181 4.71 5.26 -22.13
CA VAL A 181 3.40 5.78 -21.75
C VAL A 181 2.60 6.15 -23.00
N THR A 182 1.42 5.59 -23.12
CA THR A 182 0.51 5.82 -24.25
C THR A 182 -0.64 6.76 -23.90
N THR A 183 -0.92 6.97 -22.61
CA THR A 183 -1.93 7.92 -22.15
C THR A 183 -1.54 8.60 -20.86
N MET A 184 -1.66 9.93 -20.83
CA MET A 184 -1.48 10.83 -19.70
C MET A 184 -2.74 11.68 -19.47
N GLU A 185 -3.90 11.21 -19.94
CA GLU A 185 -5.15 11.93 -19.77
C GLU A 185 -5.38 12.28 -18.29
N SER A 186 -5.59 13.57 -18.01
CA SER A 186 -5.92 14.06 -16.68
C SER A 186 -4.89 13.72 -15.58
N THR A 187 -3.64 13.38 -15.91
CA THR A 187 -2.62 12.94 -14.92
C THR A 187 -2.51 13.88 -13.72
N PHE A 188 -2.55 15.19 -13.93
CA PHE A 188 -2.47 16.22 -12.89
C PHE A 188 -3.71 17.12 -12.85
N ASN A 189 -4.87 16.63 -13.31
CA ASN A 189 -6.09 17.44 -13.29
C ASN A 189 -6.42 17.88 -11.87
N SER A 190 -6.70 19.16 -11.67
CA SER A 190 -6.94 19.76 -10.34
C SER A 190 -5.82 19.54 -9.30
N ALA A 191 -4.64 19.09 -9.69
CA ALA A 191 -3.45 19.08 -8.85
C ALA A 191 -2.62 20.33 -9.13
N PRO A 192 -2.15 21.08 -8.09
CA PRO A 192 -1.35 22.29 -8.29
C PRO A 192 0.11 21.97 -8.65
N PHE A 193 0.33 20.86 -9.36
CA PHE A 193 1.66 20.38 -9.75
C PHE A 193 2.37 21.40 -10.64
N ASN A 194 3.54 21.84 -10.20
CA ASN A 194 4.35 22.87 -10.90
C ASN A 194 5.84 22.48 -10.95
N GLN A 195 6.14 21.24 -11.25
CA GLN A 195 7.50 20.77 -11.41
C GLN A 195 7.84 20.57 -12.89
N PRO A 196 9.12 20.72 -13.28
CA PRO A 196 9.52 20.49 -14.67
C PRO A 196 9.35 19.02 -15.07
N LEU A 197 8.94 18.80 -16.32
CA LEU A 197 8.78 17.48 -16.95
C LEU A 197 9.57 17.42 -18.28
N HIS A 198 10.80 17.93 -18.30
CA HIS A 198 11.59 18.06 -19.53
C HIS A 198 11.98 16.72 -20.18
N SER A 199 11.96 15.63 -19.41
CA SER A 199 12.33 14.29 -19.88
C SER A 199 11.13 13.39 -20.23
N TRP A 200 9.90 13.92 -20.17
CA TRP A 200 8.66 13.16 -20.44
C TRP A 200 8.34 13.10 -21.92
#